data_0c817b63a3c1b7ae38ad2cbaf61eabcb
#
_entry.id   0c817b63a3c1b7ae38ad2cbaf61eabcb
#
_cell.length_a   1.000
_cell.length_b   1.000
_cell.length_c   1.000
_cell.angle_alpha   90.00
_cell.angle_beta   90.00
_cell.angle_gamma   90.00
#
_symmetry.space_group_name_H-M   'P 1'
#
loop_
_entity.id
_entity.type
_entity.pdbx_description
1 polymer ?
#
loop_
_entity_poly.entity_id
_entity_poly.type
_entity_poly.pdbx_seq_one_letter_code
_entity_poly.pdbx_strand_id
1 'polypeptide(L)'
;MPAPRPQRLVRSAGALVWRFTDPARVAIPGEPIDPADIEVLMVHRPRYHDWSWPKGKAENGEPLVAAAVREVEEETGQIITLGAPLTTQRYRLGGGQTKEVHYWVGTPLPAGDPSARLRAPVARAPRTEIDRTTWATPEAAADMLTRRGDRRLLADIVARAREGRLATSAIIVLRPGAADAAPADEASPSTADKPGTAPGSTSAGRPTPGPRAAAAPTAPGAPAPRPAPTPAMVASAAARRAAQVEKASSLKAEAAARPVDPPLGRFGVRQAFDLIDLLSAFGVDRAFASPSARARQALAPWAAVGGGSVTLVDALAAPLQDEAGADKDAQARAGRVRAFAAQRLRESAGTTLVSVTGYARDLIIEELRAYGSSAVAGSSPAALNHSQILVAHVEHSADGPVVVAVETHGVTTKNPAVPTRKASKRH
;
A
#
# COMPACT_ATOMS: atom_id res chain seq x y z
N MET A 1 8.15 -14.29 -44.97
CA MET A 1 8.88 -14.23 -43.69
C MET A 1 7.88 -14.49 -42.58
N PRO A 2 8.04 -15.51 -41.72
CA PRO A 2 7.16 -15.66 -40.56
C PRO A 2 7.35 -14.46 -39.60
N ALA A 3 6.25 -13.94 -39.06
CA ALA A 3 6.28 -12.82 -38.11
C ALA A 3 7.20 -13.14 -36.91
N PRO A 4 8.03 -12.20 -36.46
CA PRO A 4 8.90 -12.43 -35.32
C PRO A 4 8.07 -12.85 -34.12
N ARG A 5 8.38 -13.99 -33.52
CA ARG A 5 7.73 -14.47 -32.31
C ARG A 5 7.92 -13.42 -31.20
N PRO A 6 6.86 -13.04 -30.46
CA PRO A 6 6.99 -12.07 -29.38
C PRO A 6 8.05 -12.57 -28.39
N GLN A 7 9.02 -11.73 -28.05
CA GLN A 7 10.05 -12.05 -27.07
C GLN A 7 9.37 -12.31 -25.73
N ARG A 8 9.45 -13.53 -25.23
CA ARG A 8 8.89 -13.88 -23.92
C ARG A 8 9.81 -13.34 -22.85
N LEU A 9 9.36 -12.31 -22.14
CA LEU A 9 10.08 -11.69 -21.02
C LEU A 9 9.83 -12.50 -19.76
N VAL A 10 10.90 -12.94 -19.09
CA VAL A 10 10.88 -13.58 -17.77
C VAL A 10 11.33 -12.53 -16.76
N ARG A 11 10.42 -12.07 -15.92
CA ARG A 11 10.72 -11.13 -14.85
C ARG A 11 11.11 -11.85 -13.58
N SER A 12 12.16 -11.36 -12.94
CA SER A 12 12.66 -11.83 -11.67
C SER A 12 12.98 -10.63 -10.79
N ALA A 13 12.97 -10.85 -9.49
CA ALA A 13 13.24 -9.83 -8.49
C ALA A 13 14.09 -10.39 -7.37
N GLY A 14 14.87 -9.55 -6.71
CA GLY A 14 15.70 -9.93 -5.58
C GLY A 14 16.28 -8.71 -4.88
N ALA A 15 17.10 -8.94 -3.87
CA ALA A 15 17.76 -7.86 -3.14
C ALA A 15 19.23 -8.18 -2.87
N LEU A 16 20.04 -7.13 -2.86
CA LEU A 16 21.34 -7.17 -2.25
C LEU A 16 21.19 -6.73 -0.80
N VAL A 17 21.14 -7.71 0.10
CA VAL A 17 20.84 -7.50 1.51
C VAL A 17 22.15 -7.27 2.27
N TRP A 18 22.19 -6.21 3.05
CA TRP A 18 23.34 -5.88 3.87
C TRP A 18 22.96 -5.65 5.33
N ARG A 19 23.93 -5.79 6.23
CA ARG A 19 23.82 -5.46 7.65
C ARG A 19 25.19 -5.02 8.17
N PHE A 20 25.22 -4.38 9.33
CA PHE A 20 26.48 -4.20 10.04
C PHE A 20 26.99 -5.52 10.60
N THR A 21 28.32 -5.66 10.69
CA THR A 21 28.99 -6.75 11.42
C THR A 21 28.69 -6.68 12.91
N ASP A 22 28.60 -5.46 13.46
CA ASP A 22 28.11 -5.20 14.81
C ASP A 22 26.57 -5.05 14.79
N PRO A 23 25.83 -5.99 15.38
CA PRO A 23 24.36 -5.94 15.40
C PRO A 23 23.78 -4.78 16.23
N ALA A 24 24.58 -4.13 17.08
CA ALA A 24 24.14 -2.97 17.86
C ALA A 24 24.19 -1.67 17.05
N ARG A 25 24.90 -1.66 15.92
CA ARG A 25 25.01 -0.47 15.08
C ARG A 25 23.76 -0.28 14.22
N VAL A 26 23.27 0.96 14.17
CA VAL A 26 22.11 1.37 13.36
C VAL A 26 22.59 2.28 12.23
N ALA A 27 22.06 2.07 11.03
CA ALA A 27 22.36 2.90 9.88
C ALA A 27 21.72 4.28 10.02
N ILE A 28 22.51 5.32 9.85
CA ILE A 28 22.02 6.71 9.81
C ILE A 28 22.12 7.17 8.36
N PRO A 29 21.01 7.53 7.73
CA PRO A 29 21.02 8.05 6.38
C PRO A 29 21.92 9.29 6.25
N GLY A 30 22.81 9.28 5.26
CA GLY A 30 23.80 10.35 5.04
C GLY A 30 25.16 10.10 5.67
N GLU A 31 25.28 9.15 6.59
CA GLU A 31 26.59 8.80 7.17
C GLU A 31 27.37 7.82 6.28
N PRO A 32 28.63 8.14 5.92
CA PRO A 32 29.53 7.17 5.29
C PRO A 32 29.72 5.93 6.13
N ILE A 33 29.69 4.77 5.48
CA ILE A 33 29.86 3.47 6.10
C ILE A 33 31.12 2.84 5.51
N ASP A 34 32.06 2.42 6.38
CA ASP A 34 33.20 1.64 5.92
C ASP A 34 32.70 0.27 5.42
N PRO A 35 33.03 -0.14 4.18
CA PRO A 35 32.67 -1.45 3.67
C PRO A 35 33.20 -2.63 4.51
N ALA A 36 34.24 -2.43 5.32
CA ALA A 36 34.73 -3.44 6.26
C ALA A 36 33.77 -3.68 7.44
N ASP A 37 32.89 -2.71 7.74
CA ASP A 37 31.93 -2.79 8.84
C ASP A 37 30.62 -3.46 8.45
N ILE A 38 30.47 -3.88 7.20
CA ILE A 38 29.24 -4.50 6.70
C ILE A 38 29.46 -5.89 6.15
N GLU A 39 28.38 -6.66 6.16
CA GLU A 39 28.25 -7.95 5.49
C GLU A 39 27.10 -7.92 4.49
N VAL A 40 27.21 -8.71 3.45
CA VAL A 40 26.18 -8.92 2.43
C VAL A 40 25.73 -10.38 2.41
N LEU A 41 24.43 -10.59 2.21
CA LEU A 41 23.82 -11.92 2.22
C LEU A 41 23.93 -12.58 0.86
N MET A 42 24.49 -13.76 0.80
CA MET A 42 24.71 -14.53 -0.42
C MET A 42 24.08 -15.91 -0.33
N VAL A 43 23.71 -16.44 -1.49
CA VAL A 43 23.18 -17.80 -1.66
C VAL A 43 24.07 -18.64 -2.57
N HIS A 44 24.32 -19.90 -2.20
CA HIS A 44 25.00 -20.87 -3.05
C HIS A 44 23.98 -21.71 -3.81
N ARG A 45 24.19 -21.83 -5.13
CA ARG A 45 23.31 -22.58 -6.04
C ARG A 45 24.02 -23.84 -6.52
N PRO A 46 23.69 -25.02 -5.95
CA PRO A 46 24.42 -26.27 -6.26
C PRO A 46 24.36 -26.63 -7.73
N ARG A 47 23.24 -26.35 -8.41
CA ARG A 47 23.10 -26.62 -9.85
C ARG A 47 24.12 -25.87 -10.75
N TYR A 48 24.56 -24.68 -10.30
CA TYR A 48 25.47 -23.81 -11.06
C TYR A 48 26.86 -23.77 -10.44
N HIS A 49 27.05 -24.37 -9.26
CA HIS A 49 28.28 -24.31 -8.47
C HIS A 49 28.79 -22.88 -8.27
N ASP A 50 27.86 -21.93 -8.03
CA ASP A 50 28.19 -20.52 -7.89
C ASP A 50 27.49 -19.86 -6.72
N TRP A 51 28.03 -18.73 -6.29
CA TRP A 51 27.41 -17.81 -5.36
C TRP A 51 26.75 -16.66 -6.11
N SER A 52 25.63 -16.19 -5.60
CA SER A 52 24.81 -15.14 -6.21
C SER A 52 24.02 -14.38 -5.15
N TRP A 53 23.42 -13.28 -5.55
CA TRP A 53 22.42 -12.58 -4.73
C TRP A 53 21.10 -13.33 -4.75
N PRO A 54 20.37 -13.35 -3.61
CA PRO A 54 19.04 -13.99 -3.55
C PRO A 54 18.08 -13.31 -4.50
N LYS A 55 17.40 -14.10 -5.33
CA LYS A 55 16.44 -13.64 -6.34
C LYS A 55 15.72 -14.79 -7.00
N GLY A 56 14.48 -14.58 -7.37
CA GLY A 56 13.75 -15.56 -8.15
C GLY A 56 12.73 -14.96 -9.08
N LYS A 57 11.85 -15.79 -9.59
CA LYS A 57 10.83 -15.41 -10.57
C LYS A 57 9.65 -14.73 -9.87
N ALA A 58 9.21 -13.60 -10.40
CA ALA A 58 7.91 -13.05 -10.01
C ALA A 58 6.79 -13.99 -10.48
N GLU A 59 5.81 -14.21 -9.62
CA GLU A 59 4.60 -14.95 -9.95
C GLU A 59 3.70 -14.12 -10.87
N ASN A 60 2.70 -14.78 -11.46
CA ASN A 60 1.80 -14.11 -12.39
C ASN A 60 0.94 -13.06 -11.67
N GLY A 61 1.16 -11.80 -12.00
CA GLY A 61 0.47 -10.66 -11.40
C GLY A 61 1.07 -10.18 -10.07
N GLU A 62 2.16 -10.77 -9.61
CA GLU A 62 2.87 -10.35 -8.40
C GLU A 62 3.68 -9.07 -8.68
N PRO A 63 3.58 -8.03 -7.82
CA PRO A 63 4.47 -6.87 -7.88
C PRO A 63 5.92 -7.27 -7.66
N LEU A 64 6.85 -6.71 -8.45
CA LEU A 64 8.27 -7.10 -8.38
C LEU A 64 8.90 -6.88 -6.99
N VAL A 65 8.48 -5.85 -6.27
CA VAL A 65 8.96 -5.59 -4.89
C VAL A 65 8.46 -6.66 -3.91
N ALA A 66 7.22 -7.14 -4.07
CA ALA A 66 6.70 -8.26 -3.28
C ALA A 66 7.45 -9.56 -3.61
N ALA A 67 7.70 -9.83 -4.91
CA ALA A 67 8.52 -10.94 -5.34
C ALA A 67 9.93 -10.88 -4.76
N ALA A 68 10.56 -9.69 -4.71
CA ALA A 68 11.92 -9.54 -4.19
C ALA A 68 12.02 -9.95 -2.72
N VAL A 69 11.08 -9.48 -1.88
CA VAL A 69 11.11 -9.83 -0.44
C VAL A 69 10.73 -11.28 -0.19
N ARG A 70 9.77 -11.84 -0.96
CA ARG A 70 9.39 -13.25 -0.89
C ARG A 70 10.55 -14.16 -1.26
N GLU A 71 11.22 -13.92 -2.38
CA GLU A 71 12.33 -14.73 -2.86
C GLU A 71 13.53 -14.69 -1.90
N VAL A 72 13.85 -13.52 -1.32
CA VAL A 72 14.88 -13.44 -0.29
C VAL A 72 14.51 -14.30 0.91
N GLU A 73 13.26 -14.25 1.37
CA GLU A 73 12.81 -15.06 2.51
C GLU A 73 12.80 -16.56 2.17
N GLU A 74 12.33 -16.98 0.99
CA GLU A 74 12.38 -18.37 0.52
C GLU A 74 13.80 -18.90 0.44
N GLU A 75 14.72 -18.18 -0.18
CA GLU A 75 16.08 -18.63 -0.40
C GLU A 75 16.95 -18.55 0.87
N THR A 76 16.71 -17.55 1.76
CA THR A 76 17.63 -17.28 2.88
C THR A 76 16.99 -17.41 4.27
N GLY A 77 15.66 -17.30 4.39
CA GLY A 77 14.92 -17.20 5.65
C GLY A 77 15.00 -15.83 6.31
N GLN A 78 15.59 -14.84 5.64
CA GLN A 78 15.65 -13.49 6.14
C GLN A 78 14.43 -12.69 5.69
N ILE A 79 13.74 -12.10 6.66
CA ILE A 79 12.71 -11.11 6.39
C ILE A 79 13.42 -9.75 6.25
N ILE A 80 13.18 -9.07 5.13
CA ILE A 80 13.89 -7.82 4.80
C ILE A 80 12.95 -6.69 4.44
N THR A 81 13.45 -5.47 4.45
CA THR A 81 12.83 -4.31 3.79
C THR A 81 13.67 -3.86 2.60
N LEU A 82 13.02 -3.22 1.63
CA LEU A 82 13.67 -2.69 0.44
C LEU A 82 13.96 -1.18 0.60
N GLY A 83 15.19 -0.82 0.30
CA GLY A 83 15.65 0.55 0.07
C GLY A 83 15.66 0.90 -1.42
N ALA A 84 16.60 1.76 -1.83
CA ALA A 84 16.68 2.25 -3.20
C ALA A 84 16.93 1.13 -4.24
N PRO A 85 16.37 1.25 -5.45
CA PRO A 85 16.59 0.31 -6.54
C PRO A 85 18.06 0.33 -7.00
N LEU A 86 18.51 -0.83 -7.45
CA LEU A 86 19.81 -1.05 -8.08
C LEU A 86 19.64 -1.26 -9.59
N THR A 87 20.77 -1.31 -10.28
CA THR A 87 20.78 -1.53 -11.73
C THR A 87 20.12 -2.85 -12.11
N THR A 88 19.10 -2.80 -12.96
CA THR A 88 18.43 -3.97 -13.52
C THR A 88 19.37 -4.75 -14.42
N GLN A 89 19.46 -6.07 -14.21
CA GLN A 89 20.21 -6.96 -15.08
C GLN A 89 19.31 -7.55 -16.17
N ARG A 90 19.76 -7.50 -17.42
CA ARG A 90 19.02 -8.08 -18.56
C ARG A 90 19.95 -8.97 -19.37
N TYR A 91 19.50 -10.20 -19.62
CA TYR A 91 20.26 -11.17 -20.42
C TYR A 91 19.35 -12.15 -21.17
N ARG A 92 19.87 -12.72 -22.24
CA ARG A 92 19.15 -13.70 -23.04
C ARG A 92 19.23 -15.08 -22.41
N LEU A 93 18.12 -15.78 -22.42
CA LEU A 93 18.01 -17.19 -22.09
C LEU A 93 17.96 -18.02 -23.38
N GLY A 94 18.22 -19.33 -23.28
CA GLY A 94 17.92 -20.26 -24.35
C GLY A 94 16.47 -20.17 -24.83
N GLY A 95 16.20 -20.50 -26.12
CA GLY A 95 14.83 -20.48 -26.65
C GLY A 95 14.27 -19.09 -26.97
N GLY A 96 15.10 -18.06 -27.10
CA GLY A 96 14.68 -16.72 -27.51
C GLY A 96 13.99 -15.90 -26.39
N GLN A 97 14.09 -16.34 -25.14
CA GLN A 97 13.57 -15.61 -23.99
C GLN A 97 14.59 -14.58 -23.48
N THR A 98 14.10 -13.47 -22.95
CA THR A 98 14.93 -12.50 -22.23
C THR A 98 14.57 -12.56 -20.75
N LYS A 99 15.57 -12.69 -19.87
CA LYS A 99 15.39 -12.54 -18.42
C LYS A 99 15.79 -11.13 -18.00
N GLU A 100 14.93 -10.53 -17.21
CA GLU A 100 15.13 -9.24 -16.57
C GLU A 100 15.06 -9.44 -15.07
N VAL A 101 16.12 -9.05 -14.36
CA VAL A 101 16.20 -9.18 -12.91
C VAL A 101 16.32 -7.80 -12.29
N HIS A 102 15.33 -7.44 -11.51
CA HIS A 102 15.28 -6.20 -10.75
C HIS A 102 15.84 -6.44 -9.36
N TYR A 103 16.70 -5.54 -8.90
CA TYR A 103 17.32 -5.61 -7.59
C TYR A 103 17.12 -4.32 -6.82
N TRP A 104 17.04 -4.46 -5.51
CA TRP A 104 17.01 -3.37 -4.54
C TRP A 104 18.08 -3.57 -3.49
N VAL A 105 18.46 -2.49 -2.82
CA VAL A 105 19.14 -2.57 -1.53
C VAL A 105 18.17 -3.19 -0.54
N GLY A 106 18.62 -4.16 0.25
CA GLY A 106 17.78 -4.77 1.29
C GLY A 106 18.45 -4.65 2.66
N THR A 107 17.64 -4.54 3.70
CA THR A 107 18.10 -4.62 5.10
C THR A 107 17.24 -5.60 5.88
N PRO A 108 17.80 -6.44 6.76
CA PRO A 108 17.01 -7.31 7.62
C PRO A 108 16.05 -6.52 8.50
N LEU A 109 14.84 -7.02 8.65
CA LEU A 109 13.92 -6.53 9.69
C LEU A 109 14.38 -7.06 11.05
N PRO A 110 14.34 -6.23 12.10
CA PRO A 110 14.58 -6.69 13.46
C PRO A 110 13.64 -7.82 13.87
N ALA A 111 14.11 -8.72 14.72
CA ALA A 111 13.26 -9.77 15.27
C ALA A 111 12.09 -9.17 16.05
N GLY A 112 10.86 -9.59 15.71
CA GLY A 112 9.63 -9.10 16.34
C GLY A 112 9.08 -7.80 15.75
N ASP A 113 9.68 -7.26 14.69
CA ASP A 113 9.14 -6.09 14.00
C ASP A 113 7.68 -6.34 13.57
N PRO A 114 6.75 -5.42 13.87
CA PRO A 114 5.35 -5.58 13.48
C PRO A 114 5.13 -5.73 11.98
N SER A 115 6.00 -5.13 11.14
CA SER A 115 5.92 -5.22 9.68
C SER A 115 6.11 -6.64 9.16
N ALA A 116 6.79 -7.51 9.91
CA ALA A 116 6.92 -8.92 9.56
C ALA A 116 5.57 -9.66 9.55
N ARG A 117 4.58 -9.19 10.35
CA ARG A 117 3.24 -9.78 10.42
C ARG A 117 2.39 -9.50 9.16
N LEU A 118 2.81 -8.52 8.36
CA LEU A 118 2.14 -8.17 7.11
C LEU A 118 2.36 -9.21 6.01
N ARG A 119 3.32 -10.11 6.21
CA ARG A 119 3.69 -11.12 5.21
C ARG A 119 3.14 -12.49 5.56
N ALA A 120 2.64 -13.17 4.54
CA ALA A 120 2.33 -14.58 4.68
C ALA A 120 3.63 -15.38 4.83
N PRO A 121 3.69 -16.40 5.72
CA PRO A 121 4.85 -17.27 5.83
C PRO A 121 5.13 -17.96 4.50
N VAL A 122 6.40 -18.02 4.11
CA VAL A 122 6.84 -18.69 2.88
C VAL A 122 7.65 -19.94 3.20
N ALA A 123 7.54 -20.94 2.34
CA ALA A 123 8.33 -22.16 2.47
C ALA A 123 9.77 -21.90 2.03
N ARG A 124 10.72 -22.55 2.70
CA ARG A 124 12.14 -22.46 2.30
C ARG A 124 12.36 -23.12 0.95
N ALA A 125 13.20 -22.49 0.14
CA ALA A 125 13.67 -23.05 -1.12
C ALA A 125 14.29 -24.45 -0.89
N PRO A 126 14.06 -25.42 -1.80
CA PRO A 126 14.64 -26.75 -1.65
C PRO A 126 16.17 -26.70 -1.74
N ARG A 127 16.84 -27.61 -1.02
CA ARG A 127 18.32 -27.68 -1.02
C ARG A 127 18.93 -27.97 -2.39
N THR A 128 18.16 -28.47 -3.33
CA THR A 128 18.58 -28.63 -4.73
C THR A 128 18.66 -27.31 -5.50
N GLU A 129 18.02 -26.26 -4.98
CA GLU A 129 18.05 -24.91 -5.53
C GLU A 129 19.05 -24.03 -4.76
N ILE A 130 18.91 -23.96 -3.44
CA ILE A 130 19.79 -23.24 -2.53
C ILE A 130 20.22 -24.19 -1.40
N ASP A 131 21.48 -24.56 -1.35
CA ASP A 131 22.00 -25.47 -0.34
C ASP A 131 22.70 -24.75 0.83
N ARG A 132 23.24 -23.56 0.59
CA ARG A 132 23.93 -22.74 1.61
C ARG A 132 23.60 -21.26 1.45
N THR A 133 23.59 -20.56 2.58
CA THR A 133 23.52 -19.11 2.68
C THR A 133 24.67 -18.63 3.57
N THR A 134 25.22 -17.46 3.29
CA THR A 134 26.29 -16.87 4.10
C THR A 134 26.19 -15.36 4.13
N TRP A 135 26.61 -14.79 5.23
CA TRP A 135 26.96 -13.39 5.33
C TRP A 135 28.48 -13.27 5.07
N ALA A 136 28.87 -12.38 4.18
CA ALA A 136 30.26 -12.19 3.79
C ALA A 136 30.57 -10.69 3.73
N THR A 137 31.78 -10.31 4.13
CA THR A 137 32.25 -8.93 3.88
C THR A 137 32.28 -8.66 2.38
N PRO A 138 32.15 -7.40 1.92
CA PRO A 138 32.22 -7.09 0.50
C PRO A 138 33.48 -7.62 -0.21
N GLU A 139 34.63 -7.66 0.48
CA GLU A 139 35.86 -8.23 -0.04
C GLU A 139 35.73 -9.74 -0.27
N ALA A 140 35.32 -10.49 0.73
CA ALA A 140 35.09 -11.94 0.62
C ALA A 140 34.02 -12.25 -0.43
N ALA A 141 32.93 -11.45 -0.51
CA ALA A 141 31.89 -11.61 -1.51
C ALA A 141 32.41 -11.39 -2.94
N ALA A 142 33.33 -10.43 -3.15
CA ALA A 142 33.95 -10.18 -4.45
C ALA A 142 34.72 -11.41 -5.00
N ASP A 143 35.42 -12.14 -4.10
CA ASP A 143 36.12 -13.37 -4.43
C ASP A 143 35.18 -14.54 -4.74
N MET A 144 34.05 -14.62 -4.04
CA MET A 144 33.06 -15.68 -4.20
C MET A 144 32.22 -15.51 -5.48
N LEU A 145 31.96 -14.26 -5.90
CA LEU A 145 31.13 -13.96 -7.06
C LEU A 145 31.85 -14.28 -8.38
N THR A 146 31.20 -15.06 -9.22
CA THR A 146 31.73 -15.43 -10.55
C THR A 146 31.16 -14.57 -11.66
N ARG A 147 29.94 -14.02 -11.49
CA ARG A 147 29.24 -13.28 -12.54
C ARG A 147 29.56 -11.80 -12.51
N ARG A 148 29.94 -11.25 -13.68
CA ARG A 148 30.24 -9.83 -13.84
C ARG A 148 29.09 -8.91 -13.39
N GLY A 149 27.83 -9.31 -13.63
CA GLY A 149 26.65 -8.53 -13.21
C GLY A 149 26.55 -8.43 -11.71
N ASP A 150 26.78 -9.53 -10.98
CA ASP A 150 26.69 -9.58 -9.54
C ASP A 150 27.83 -8.79 -8.88
N ARG A 151 29.05 -8.85 -9.44
CA ARG A 151 30.19 -8.02 -9.00
C ARG A 151 29.94 -6.51 -9.21
N ARG A 152 29.22 -6.14 -10.29
CA ARG A 152 28.87 -4.73 -10.53
C ARG A 152 27.89 -4.21 -9.49
N LEU A 153 26.90 -5.01 -9.08
CA LEU A 153 25.97 -4.65 -8.00
C LEU A 153 26.70 -4.50 -6.67
N LEU A 154 27.68 -5.38 -6.37
CA LEU A 154 28.51 -5.24 -5.19
C LEU A 154 29.31 -3.93 -5.20
N ALA A 155 29.92 -3.61 -6.33
CA ALA A 155 30.68 -2.36 -6.46
C ALA A 155 29.78 -1.11 -6.27
N ASP A 156 28.52 -1.15 -6.72
CA ASP A 156 27.55 -0.08 -6.48
C ASP A 156 27.24 0.07 -4.98
N ILE A 157 27.00 -1.04 -4.26
CA ILE A 157 26.77 -1.02 -2.80
C ILE A 157 27.98 -0.46 -2.05
N VAL A 158 29.18 -0.89 -2.40
CA VAL A 158 30.42 -0.41 -1.78
C VAL A 158 30.62 1.10 -2.01
N ALA A 159 30.36 1.57 -3.22
CA ALA A 159 30.42 3.01 -3.53
C ALA A 159 29.38 3.79 -2.70
N ARG A 160 28.12 3.33 -2.66
CA ARG A 160 27.07 3.96 -1.86
C ARG A 160 27.39 3.97 -0.37
N ALA A 161 27.99 2.90 0.16
CA ALA A 161 28.41 2.85 1.57
C ALA A 161 29.42 3.96 1.88
N ARG A 162 30.49 4.05 1.10
CA ARG A 162 31.55 5.07 1.28
C ARG A 162 31.06 6.50 1.14
N GLU A 163 30.04 6.71 0.31
CA GLU A 163 29.46 8.02 0.01
C GLU A 163 28.30 8.40 0.95
N GLY A 164 27.97 7.57 1.97
CA GLY A 164 26.83 7.81 2.86
C GLY A 164 25.45 7.64 2.22
N ARG A 165 25.38 6.96 1.06
CA ARG A 165 24.16 6.80 0.24
C ARG A 165 23.56 5.39 0.31
N LEU A 166 24.12 4.50 1.14
CA LEU A 166 23.64 3.13 1.25
C LEU A 166 22.32 3.05 2.04
N ALA A 167 22.23 3.78 3.15
CA ALA A 167 21.01 3.91 3.91
C ALA A 167 20.18 5.08 3.37
N THR A 168 18.95 4.81 2.95
CA THR A 168 18.01 5.81 2.45
C THR A 168 16.73 5.81 3.29
N SER A 169 16.05 6.95 3.40
CA SER A 169 14.66 6.99 3.82
C SER A 169 13.73 6.87 2.59
N ALA A 170 12.45 6.61 2.83
CA ALA A 170 11.49 6.55 1.73
C ALA A 170 10.20 7.31 2.05
N ILE A 171 9.63 7.93 1.03
CA ILE A 171 8.28 8.50 1.07
C ILE A 171 7.42 7.79 0.05
N ILE A 172 6.35 7.17 0.54
CA ILE A 172 5.39 6.43 -0.27
C ILE A 172 4.12 7.28 -0.39
N VAL A 173 3.74 7.63 -1.60
CA VAL A 173 2.48 8.32 -1.90
C VAL A 173 1.50 7.31 -2.49
N LEU A 174 0.43 7.01 -1.76
CA LEU A 174 -0.62 6.08 -2.19
C LEU A 174 -1.80 6.87 -2.76
N ARG A 175 -2.19 6.55 -4.00
CA ARG A 175 -3.50 6.91 -4.53
C ARG A 175 -4.52 5.83 -4.15
N PRO A 176 -5.54 6.12 -3.33
CA PRO A 176 -6.58 5.15 -2.96
C PRO A 176 -7.29 4.54 -4.16
N GLY A 177 -7.94 3.42 -3.95
CA GLY A 177 -8.84 2.79 -4.91
C GLY A 177 -9.99 3.70 -5.35
N ALA A 178 -10.67 3.34 -6.44
CA ALA A 178 -11.84 4.06 -6.92
C ALA A 178 -13.04 3.87 -5.96
N ALA A 179 -13.94 4.86 -5.94
CA ALA A 179 -15.29 4.67 -5.45
C ALA A 179 -16.09 3.85 -6.47
N ASP A 180 -17.19 3.24 -6.04
CA ASP A 180 -18.18 2.75 -7.01
C ASP A 180 -18.74 3.95 -7.80
N ALA A 181 -19.06 3.74 -9.08
CA ALA A 181 -19.79 4.74 -9.85
C ALA A 181 -21.11 5.01 -9.12
N ALA A 182 -21.47 6.29 -8.97
CA ALA A 182 -22.83 6.62 -8.53
C ALA A 182 -23.82 5.86 -9.43
N PRO A 183 -24.87 5.23 -8.85
CA PRO A 183 -25.91 4.66 -9.69
C PRO A 183 -26.33 5.75 -10.66
N ALA A 184 -26.28 5.46 -11.97
CA ALA A 184 -26.85 6.36 -12.97
C ALA A 184 -28.28 6.62 -12.52
N ASP A 185 -28.64 7.88 -12.30
CA ASP A 185 -30.03 8.25 -12.01
C ASP A 185 -30.90 7.51 -13.00
N GLU A 186 -31.82 6.67 -12.49
CA GLU A 186 -32.81 6.01 -13.31
C GLU A 186 -33.49 7.12 -14.10
N ALA A 187 -33.18 7.19 -15.38
CA ALA A 187 -33.86 8.08 -16.29
C ALA A 187 -35.36 7.82 -16.12
N SER A 188 -36.09 8.84 -15.71
CA SER A 188 -37.56 8.84 -15.58
C SER A 188 -38.16 8.08 -16.73
N PRO A 189 -39.09 7.14 -16.48
CA PRO A 189 -39.78 6.44 -17.56
C PRO A 189 -40.57 7.44 -18.37
N SER A 190 -40.20 7.60 -19.63
CA SER A 190 -41.03 8.29 -20.65
C SER A 190 -42.38 7.59 -20.74
N THR A 191 -43.42 8.35 -20.40
CA THR A 191 -44.82 7.99 -20.61
C THR A 191 -45.09 7.83 -22.09
N ALA A 192 -45.40 6.60 -22.52
CA ALA A 192 -46.26 6.39 -23.68
C ALA A 192 -46.92 5.01 -23.66
N ASP A 193 -48.26 5.10 -23.49
CA ASP A 193 -49.34 4.30 -24.06
C ASP A 193 -49.64 2.84 -23.66
N LYS A 194 -50.68 2.75 -22.97
CA LYS A 194 -51.99 2.06 -22.80
C LYS A 194 -52.27 0.73 -23.56
N PRO A 195 -53.42 0.06 -23.26
CA PRO A 195 -53.68 -0.88 -22.15
C PRO A 195 -54.22 -2.26 -22.67
N GLY A 196 -54.25 -3.25 -21.83
CA GLY A 196 -54.88 -4.54 -22.22
C GLY A 196 -55.07 -5.53 -21.08
N THR A 197 -56.25 -5.46 -20.48
CA THR A 197 -57.08 -6.56 -19.92
C THR A 197 -56.51 -7.61 -18.98
N ALA A 198 -57.08 -7.59 -17.77
CA ALA A 198 -57.23 -8.73 -16.85
C ALA A 198 -58.21 -9.80 -17.43
N PRO A 199 -58.40 -11.02 -16.88
CA PRO A 199 -58.93 -11.21 -15.52
C PRO A 199 -58.53 -12.49 -14.75
N GLY A 200 -58.78 -12.48 -13.47
CA GLY A 200 -59.50 -13.48 -12.68
C GLY A 200 -58.60 -14.67 -12.18
N SER A 201 -58.61 -15.12 -10.99
CA SER A 201 -59.57 -15.36 -9.97
C SER A 201 -58.94 -16.24 -8.86
N THR A 202 -59.27 -15.95 -7.62
CA THR A 202 -59.67 -16.85 -6.51
C THR A 202 -58.77 -18.04 -6.17
N SER A 203 -58.40 -18.33 -4.92
CA SER A 203 -59.17 -18.57 -3.71
C SER A 203 -58.24 -19.01 -2.56
N ALA A 204 -58.42 -18.50 -1.39
CA ALA A 204 -58.89 -19.13 -0.16
C ALA A 204 -58.11 -20.28 0.47
N GLY A 205 -57.82 -20.12 1.75
CA GLY A 205 -57.74 -21.21 2.65
C GLY A 205 -56.76 -21.16 3.82
N ARG A 206 -57.15 -20.61 4.89
CA ARG A 206 -56.85 -20.80 6.33
C ARG A 206 -56.68 -22.26 6.74
N PRO A 207 -56.29 -22.65 8.03
CA PRO A 207 -55.86 -21.87 9.21
C PRO A 207 -54.66 -22.49 9.99
N THR A 208 -54.23 -21.73 10.97
CA THR A 208 -53.34 -22.09 12.10
C THR A 208 -53.89 -23.12 13.06
N PRO A 209 -53.06 -23.73 13.90
CA PRO A 209 -53.37 -23.80 15.33
C PRO A 209 -52.25 -23.26 16.25
N GLY A 210 -52.70 -22.63 17.32
CA GLY A 210 -51.97 -21.94 18.34
C GLY A 210 -51.43 -22.83 19.51
N PRO A 211 -51.01 -22.17 20.58
CA PRO A 211 -49.86 -22.62 21.34
C PRO A 211 -50.18 -23.37 22.62
N ARG A 212 -49.19 -24.12 23.11
CA ARG A 212 -49.26 -24.72 24.44
C ARG A 212 -48.26 -24.06 25.38
N ALA A 213 -48.80 -23.56 26.47
CA ALA A 213 -48.11 -22.94 27.60
C ALA A 213 -47.20 -23.90 28.36
N ALA A 214 -46.05 -23.42 28.75
CA ALA A 214 -45.26 -24.02 29.83
C ALA A 214 -44.85 -22.93 30.82
N ALA A 215 -44.96 -23.26 32.08
CA ALA A 215 -44.96 -22.41 33.26
C ALA A 215 -43.65 -21.68 33.52
N ALA A 216 -43.78 -20.46 34.08
CA ALA A 216 -42.70 -19.62 34.60
C ALA A 216 -42.27 -20.07 36.00
N PRO A 217 -40.96 -19.91 36.35
CA PRO A 217 -40.55 -19.86 37.74
C PRO A 217 -40.56 -18.45 38.23
N THR A 218 -41.00 -18.30 39.47
CA THR A 218 -41.10 -17.10 40.29
C THR A 218 -39.77 -16.37 40.48
N ALA A 219 -39.81 -15.06 40.25
CA ALA A 219 -38.73 -14.12 40.56
C ALA A 219 -38.87 -13.54 41.97
N PRO A 220 -37.79 -13.27 42.70
CA PRO A 220 -37.80 -12.54 43.96
C PRO A 220 -37.66 -11.01 43.78
N GLY A 221 -38.50 -10.27 44.49
CA GLY A 221 -38.24 -8.92 44.96
C GLY A 221 -38.20 -7.78 43.96
N ALA A 222 -39.35 -7.14 43.72
CA ALA A 222 -39.41 -5.86 43.01
C ALA A 222 -38.77 -4.75 43.85
N PRO A 223 -37.89 -3.89 43.27
CA PRO A 223 -37.44 -2.68 43.96
C PRO A 223 -38.55 -1.62 43.99
N ALA A 224 -38.54 -0.84 45.07
CA ALA A 224 -39.52 0.22 45.33
C ALA A 224 -39.67 1.21 44.14
N PRO A 225 -40.86 1.76 43.89
CA PRO A 225 -41.08 2.67 42.77
C PRO A 225 -40.23 3.95 42.94
N ARG A 226 -39.50 4.28 41.87
CA ARG A 226 -38.76 5.56 41.83
C ARG A 226 -39.73 6.74 41.87
N PRO A 227 -39.38 7.81 42.60
CA PRO A 227 -40.22 9.00 42.65
C PRO A 227 -40.39 9.60 41.25
N ALA A 228 -41.58 10.08 40.92
CA ALA A 228 -41.88 10.72 39.67
C ALA A 228 -40.98 11.93 39.42
N PRO A 229 -40.48 12.16 38.18
CA PRO A 229 -39.62 13.28 37.88
C PRO A 229 -40.34 14.61 38.13
N THR A 230 -39.68 15.54 38.80
CA THR A 230 -40.22 16.88 39.02
C THR A 230 -40.35 17.66 37.70
N PRO A 231 -41.26 18.64 37.60
CA PRO A 231 -41.42 19.46 36.40
C PRO A 231 -40.11 20.12 35.96
N ALA A 232 -39.22 20.49 36.90
CA ALA A 232 -37.90 21.03 36.60
C ALA A 232 -36.96 20.00 35.94
N MET A 233 -37.03 18.73 36.33
CA MET A 233 -36.25 17.65 35.70
C MET A 233 -36.74 17.32 34.29
N VAL A 234 -38.04 17.38 34.07
CA VAL A 234 -38.66 17.19 32.74
C VAL A 234 -38.26 18.33 31.80
N ALA A 235 -38.32 19.59 32.28
CA ALA A 235 -37.91 20.76 31.51
C ALA A 235 -36.40 20.72 31.17
N SER A 236 -35.55 20.30 32.09
CA SER A 236 -34.11 20.13 31.87
C SER A 236 -33.82 19.02 30.87
N ALA A 237 -34.56 17.91 30.93
CA ALA A 237 -34.42 16.81 29.97
C ALA A 237 -34.89 17.20 28.55
N ALA A 238 -35.96 17.99 28.46
CA ALA A 238 -36.46 18.53 27.19
C ALA A 238 -35.48 19.54 26.58
N ALA A 239 -34.87 20.42 27.39
CA ALA A 239 -33.85 21.36 26.94
C ALA A 239 -32.58 20.64 26.44
N ARG A 240 -32.13 19.58 27.12
CA ARG A 240 -31.00 18.75 26.66
C ARG A 240 -31.30 18.01 25.38
N ARG A 241 -32.54 17.51 25.21
CA ARG A 241 -32.97 16.87 23.95
C ARG A 241 -33.03 17.88 22.78
N ALA A 242 -33.54 19.09 23.03
CA ALA A 242 -33.56 20.15 22.03
C ALA A 242 -32.14 20.52 21.58
N ALA A 243 -31.22 20.72 22.52
CA ALA A 243 -29.83 21.01 22.23
C ALA A 243 -29.10 19.85 21.49
N GLN A 244 -29.46 18.59 21.82
CA GLN A 244 -28.94 17.43 21.07
C GLN A 244 -29.48 17.33 19.66
N VAL A 245 -30.75 17.64 19.43
CA VAL A 245 -31.38 17.68 18.12
C VAL A 245 -30.79 18.81 17.26
N GLU A 246 -30.60 19.99 17.86
CA GLU A 246 -29.97 21.13 17.18
C GLU A 246 -28.53 20.85 16.81
N LYS A 247 -27.74 20.25 17.73
CA LYS A 247 -26.39 19.80 17.44
C LYS A 247 -26.34 18.70 16.38
N ALA A 248 -27.28 17.75 16.39
CA ALA A 248 -27.39 16.71 15.37
C ALA A 248 -27.80 17.28 14.00
N SER A 249 -28.70 18.29 14.00
CA SER A 249 -29.12 18.99 12.77
C SER A 249 -27.99 19.84 12.21
N SER A 250 -27.22 20.52 13.04
CA SER A 250 -26.04 21.29 12.67
C SER A 250 -24.97 20.38 12.07
N LEU A 251 -24.65 19.24 12.72
CA LEU A 251 -23.70 18.24 12.21
C LEU A 251 -24.19 17.61 10.90
N LYS A 252 -25.49 17.43 10.73
CA LYS A 252 -26.08 16.90 9.50
C LYS A 252 -26.06 17.93 8.36
N ALA A 253 -26.28 19.21 8.66
CA ALA A 253 -26.16 20.32 7.71
C ALA A 253 -24.70 20.52 7.29
N GLU A 254 -23.76 20.45 8.25
CA GLU A 254 -22.32 20.54 7.99
C GLU A 254 -21.79 19.32 7.18
N ALA A 255 -22.37 18.12 7.42
CA ALA A 255 -22.09 16.93 6.63
C ALA A 255 -22.69 16.99 5.22
N ALA A 256 -23.83 17.68 5.03
CA ALA A 256 -24.45 17.89 3.74
C ALA A 256 -23.75 18.97 2.88
N ALA A 257 -23.07 19.92 3.52
CA ALA A 257 -22.28 20.97 2.86
C ALA A 257 -20.86 20.48 2.45
N ARG A 258 -20.42 19.29 2.90
CA ARG A 258 -19.15 18.71 2.42
C ARG A 258 -19.38 18.07 1.04
N PRO A 259 -18.47 18.29 0.07
CA PRO A 259 -18.52 17.54 -1.19
C PRO A 259 -18.57 16.05 -0.84
N VAL A 260 -19.45 15.33 -1.53
CA VAL A 260 -19.63 13.89 -1.29
C VAL A 260 -18.26 13.22 -1.40
N ASP A 261 -17.71 12.78 -0.26
CA ASP A 261 -16.48 12.00 -0.20
C ASP A 261 -16.87 10.50 -0.18
N PRO A 262 -17.04 9.90 -1.36
CA PRO A 262 -17.53 8.54 -1.44
C PRO A 262 -16.51 7.57 -0.84
N PRO A 263 -16.96 6.49 -0.17
CA PRO A 263 -16.07 5.44 0.30
C PRO A 263 -15.43 4.68 -0.87
N LEU A 264 -14.51 3.77 -0.56
CA LEU A 264 -14.00 2.81 -1.55
C LEU A 264 -15.16 1.95 -2.08
N GLY A 265 -15.20 1.79 -3.40
CA GLY A 265 -16.05 0.82 -4.04
C GLY A 265 -15.58 -0.62 -3.77
N ARG A 266 -16.40 -1.60 -4.10
CA ARG A 266 -16.10 -3.04 -3.88
C ARG A 266 -14.73 -3.45 -4.41
N PHE A 267 -14.38 -2.97 -5.60
CA PHE A 267 -13.08 -3.24 -6.21
C PHE A 267 -11.94 -2.54 -5.45
N GLY A 268 -12.15 -1.28 -5.04
CA GLY A 268 -11.19 -0.51 -4.24
C GLY A 268 -10.92 -1.14 -2.86
N VAL A 269 -11.95 -1.69 -2.21
CA VAL A 269 -11.78 -2.44 -0.96
C VAL A 269 -10.90 -3.67 -1.17
N ARG A 270 -11.12 -4.45 -2.22
CA ARG A 270 -10.26 -5.61 -2.53
C ARG A 270 -8.81 -5.19 -2.79
N GLN A 271 -8.62 -4.12 -3.56
CA GLN A 271 -7.29 -3.57 -3.81
C GLN A 271 -6.59 -3.10 -2.52
N ALA A 272 -7.35 -2.63 -1.51
CA ALA A 272 -6.78 -2.24 -0.22
C ALA A 272 -6.17 -3.45 0.54
N PHE A 273 -6.72 -4.65 0.39
CA PHE A 273 -6.09 -5.87 0.90
C PHE A 273 -4.85 -6.26 0.09
N ASP A 274 -4.92 -6.16 -1.24
CA ASP A 274 -3.77 -6.48 -2.11
C ASP A 274 -2.58 -5.51 -1.89
N LEU A 275 -2.82 -4.30 -1.34
CA LEU A 275 -1.78 -3.35 -0.95
C LEU A 275 -0.93 -3.83 0.23
N ILE A 276 -1.40 -4.76 1.06
CA ILE A 276 -0.65 -5.26 2.23
C ILE A 276 0.70 -5.82 1.78
N ASP A 277 0.71 -6.73 0.80
CA ASP A 277 1.94 -7.35 0.28
C ASP A 277 2.88 -6.32 -0.32
N LEU A 278 2.33 -5.35 -1.04
CA LEU A 278 3.11 -4.28 -1.66
C LEU A 278 3.77 -3.38 -0.60
N LEU A 279 3.03 -2.93 0.41
CA LEU A 279 3.52 -2.06 1.48
C LEU A 279 4.47 -2.78 2.42
N SER A 280 4.28 -4.09 2.63
CA SER A 280 5.16 -4.90 3.48
C SER A 280 6.59 -4.93 2.96
N ALA A 281 6.81 -4.68 1.66
CA ALA A 281 8.15 -4.67 1.08
C ALA A 281 9.02 -3.51 1.56
N PHE A 282 8.43 -2.42 2.09
CA PHE A 282 9.16 -1.19 2.38
C PHE A 282 9.30 -0.85 3.87
N GLY A 283 8.79 -1.67 4.80
CA GLY A 283 8.93 -1.44 6.24
C GLY A 283 8.42 -0.06 6.68
N VAL A 284 7.11 0.18 6.52
CA VAL A 284 6.50 1.48 6.84
C VAL A 284 6.50 1.73 8.34
N ASP A 285 7.15 2.82 8.78
CA ASP A 285 7.22 3.23 10.19
C ASP A 285 6.13 4.22 10.56
N ARG A 286 5.76 5.11 9.64
CA ARG A 286 4.79 6.18 9.87
C ARG A 286 3.80 6.24 8.72
N ALA A 287 2.50 6.28 9.07
CA ALA A 287 1.44 6.38 8.09
C ALA A 287 0.56 7.60 8.33
N PHE A 288 0.31 8.34 7.28
CA PHE A 288 -0.54 9.52 7.24
C PHE A 288 -1.65 9.33 6.21
N ALA A 289 -2.82 9.89 6.48
CA ALA A 289 -3.90 9.90 5.51
C ALA A 289 -4.60 11.26 5.48
N SER A 290 -5.10 11.65 4.32
CA SER A 290 -6.09 12.70 4.26
C SER A 290 -7.35 12.27 5.02
N PRO A 291 -8.16 13.21 5.54
CA PRO A 291 -9.41 12.88 6.24
C PRO A 291 -10.46 12.17 5.35
N SER A 292 -10.22 12.09 4.04
CA SER A 292 -11.16 11.47 3.10
C SER A 292 -11.42 10.00 3.42
N ALA A 293 -12.67 9.55 3.21
CA ALA A 293 -13.08 8.18 3.50
C ALA A 293 -12.22 7.16 2.73
N ARG A 294 -11.97 7.40 1.45
CA ARG A 294 -11.14 6.51 0.61
C ARG A 294 -9.70 6.40 1.08
N ALA A 295 -9.08 7.52 1.47
CA ALA A 295 -7.69 7.52 1.92
C ALA A 295 -7.53 6.71 3.21
N ARG A 296 -8.46 6.84 4.15
CA ARG A 296 -8.48 6.07 5.39
C ARG A 296 -8.76 4.58 5.15
N GLN A 297 -9.77 4.29 4.33
CA GLN A 297 -10.18 2.91 4.04
C GLN A 297 -9.11 2.14 3.26
N ALA A 298 -8.32 2.81 2.41
CA ALA A 298 -7.23 2.18 1.68
C ALA A 298 -6.11 1.66 2.61
N LEU A 299 -5.91 2.28 3.78
CA LEU A 299 -4.91 1.86 4.75
C LEU A 299 -5.48 0.96 5.85
N ALA A 300 -6.80 0.85 5.99
CA ALA A 300 -7.42 0.12 7.09
C ALA A 300 -7.00 -1.36 7.17
N PRO A 301 -6.93 -2.15 6.07
CA PRO A 301 -6.46 -3.53 6.14
C PRO A 301 -5.00 -3.63 6.56
N TRP A 302 -4.12 -2.79 6.01
CA TRP A 302 -2.70 -2.74 6.38
C TRP A 302 -2.52 -2.41 7.87
N ALA A 303 -3.20 -1.38 8.38
CA ALA A 303 -3.14 -1.00 9.78
C ALA A 303 -3.65 -2.12 10.72
N ALA A 304 -4.73 -2.81 10.33
CA ALA A 304 -5.34 -3.87 11.11
C ALA A 304 -4.45 -5.13 11.25
N VAL A 305 -3.65 -5.45 10.22
CA VAL A 305 -2.78 -6.65 10.22
C VAL A 305 -1.50 -6.42 11.03
N GLY A 306 -1.05 -5.20 11.20
CA GLY A 306 0.16 -4.91 11.97
C GLY A 306 0.97 -3.74 11.43
N GLY A 307 0.38 -2.96 10.53
CA GLY A 307 1.04 -1.79 9.96
C GLY A 307 1.09 -0.57 10.87
N GLY A 308 0.47 -0.64 12.05
CA GLY A 308 0.51 0.45 13.03
C GLY A 308 -0.61 1.49 12.87
N SER A 309 -0.46 2.64 13.50
CA SER A 309 -1.46 3.71 13.52
C SER A 309 -1.37 4.60 12.28
N VAL A 310 -2.52 5.12 11.85
CA VAL A 310 -2.63 6.09 10.75
C VAL A 310 -3.00 7.45 11.34
N THR A 311 -2.16 8.46 11.13
CA THR A 311 -2.41 9.84 11.54
C THR A 311 -3.18 10.59 10.46
N LEU A 312 -4.31 11.18 10.82
CA LEU A 312 -5.08 12.03 9.90
C LEU A 312 -4.47 13.43 9.85
N VAL A 313 -4.34 13.97 8.64
CA VAL A 313 -3.74 15.29 8.40
C VAL A 313 -4.72 16.18 7.64
N ASP A 314 -5.28 17.18 8.33
CA ASP A 314 -6.29 18.08 7.75
C ASP A 314 -5.75 18.90 6.57
N ALA A 315 -4.45 19.21 6.57
CA ALA A 315 -3.81 19.88 5.44
C ALA A 315 -3.94 19.11 4.12
N LEU A 316 -4.14 17.79 4.17
CA LEU A 316 -4.31 16.92 3.01
C LEU A 316 -5.78 16.76 2.57
N ALA A 317 -6.73 17.43 3.24
CA ALA A 317 -8.13 17.39 2.86
C ALA A 317 -8.35 17.96 1.45
N ALA A 318 -9.33 17.38 0.73
CA ALA A 318 -9.77 17.95 -0.54
C ALA A 318 -10.32 19.38 -0.33
N PRO A 319 -10.13 20.29 -1.30
CA PRO A 319 -10.75 21.60 -1.23
C PRO A 319 -12.28 21.45 -1.15
N LEU A 320 -12.92 22.23 -0.30
CA LEU A 320 -14.35 22.42 -0.34
C LEU A 320 -14.66 23.15 -1.65
N GLN A 321 -15.59 22.61 -2.42
CA GLN A 321 -16.09 23.29 -3.62
C GLN A 321 -17.01 24.43 -3.18
N ASP A 322 -16.48 25.58 -2.84
CA ASP A 322 -17.24 26.79 -2.59
C ASP A 322 -16.68 27.91 -3.46
N GLU A 323 -17.46 28.27 -4.45
CA GLU A 323 -17.86 29.57 -4.92
C GLU A 323 -16.92 30.76 -4.60
N ALA A 324 -16.50 31.46 -5.62
CA ALA A 324 -16.06 32.87 -5.67
C ALA A 324 -15.03 33.42 -4.63
N GLY A 325 -14.78 32.74 -3.51
CA GLY A 325 -13.73 33.09 -2.52
C GLY A 325 -12.48 32.22 -2.58
N ALA A 326 -12.45 31.28 -3.50
CA ALA A 326 -11.56 30.09 -3.52
C ALA A 326 -10.04 30.41 -3.68
N ASP A 327 -9.64 31.54 -4.19
CA ASP A 327 -8.26 31.74 -4.63
C ASP A 327 -7.27 32.00 -3.49
N LYS A 328 -7.64 32.80 -2.47
CA LYS A 328 -6.74 33.08 -1.34
C LYS A 328 -6.52 31.85 -0.44
N ASP A 329 -7.58 31.07 -0.23
CA ASP A 329 -7.50 29.84 0.56
C ASP A 329 -6.83 28.69 -0.19
N ALA A 330 -6.92 28.64 -1.52
CA ALA A 330 -6.26 27.64 -2.34
C ALA A 330 -4.73 27.74 -2.23
N GLN A 331 -4.16 28.93 -2.31
CA GLN A 331 -2.72 29.15 -2.21
C GLN A 331 -2.19 28.81 -0.80
N ALA A 332 -2.89 29.23 0.26
CA ALA A 332 -2.52 28.89 1.64
C ALA A 332 -2.61 27.38 1.88
N ARG A 333 -3.61 26.71 1.30
CA ARG A 333 -3.77 25.26 1.38
C ARG A 333 -2.63 24.54 0.64
N ALA A 334 -2.31 24.97 -0.59
CA ALA A 334 -1.16 24.45 -1.34
C ALA A 334 0.14 24.57 -0.54
N GLY A 335 0.36 25.73 0.10
CA GLY A 335 1.49 25.97 0.98
C GLY A 335 1.57 24.98 2.14
N ARG A 336 0.43 24.66 2.78
CA ARG A 336 0.39 23.68 3.87
C ARG A 336 0.71 22.25 3.39
N VAL A 337 0.21 21.85 2.22
CA VAL A 337 0.51 20.53 1.63
C VAL A 337 2.01 20.42 1.28
N ARG A 338 2.59 21.43 0.64
CA ARG A 338 4.03 21.46 0.34
C ARG A 338 4.87 21.47 1.61
N ALA A 339 4.50 22.26 2.61
CA ALA A 339 5.19 22.27 3.90
C ALA A 339 5.17 20.90 4.59
N PHE A 340 4.04 20.19 4.53
CA PHE A 340 3.94 18.80 5.02
C PHE A 340 4.92 17.89 4.27
N ALA A 341 4.95 17.93 2.93
CA ALA A 341 5.84 17.08 2.14
C ALA A 341 7.32 17.42 2.40
N ALA A 342 7.68 18.71 2.43
CA ALA A 342 9.03 19.18 2.73
C ALA A 342 9.48 18.79 4.15
N GLN A 343 8.57 18.77 5.13
CA GLN A 343 8.88 18.30 6.48
C GLN A 343 9.21 16.79 6.46
N ARG A 344 8.42 15.97 5.74
CA ARG A 344 8.69 14.52 5.62
C ARG A 344 10.03 14.24 4.92
N LEU A 345 10.38 15.03 3.90
CA LEU A 345 11.68 14.93 3.22
C LEU A 345 12.88 15.19 4.16
N ARG A 346 12.73 16.06 5.14
CA ARG A 346 13.81 16.38 6.09
C ARG A 346 13.96 15.34 7.21
N GLU A 347 12.98 14.47 7.38
CA GLU A 347 13.05 13.39 8.36
C GLU A 347 13.95 12.27 7.81
N SER A 348 15.14 12.15 8.39
CA SER A 348 16.23 11.30 7.88
C SER A 348 16.04 9.80 8.13
N ALA A 349 15.04 9.38 8.91
CA ALA A 349 14.89 7.98 9.28
C ALA A 349 13.56 7.40 8.80
N GLY A 350 13.61 6.14 8.37
CA GLY A 350 12.47 5.28 8.14
C GLY A 350 11.66 5.54 6.87
N THR A 351 10.54 4.85 6.74
CA THR A 351 9.62 4.92 5.61
C THR A 351 8.31 5.58 6.02
N THR A 352 7.96 6.66 5.33
CA THR A 352 6.71 7.38 5.52
C THR A 352 5.70 7.04 4.43
N LEU A 353 4.49 6.61 4.80
CA LEU A 353 3.38 6.34 3.90
C LEU A 353 2.34 7.46 3.99
N VAL A 354 1.92 8.00 2.85
CA VAL A 354 0.89 9.04 2.75
C VAL A 354 -0.22 8.59 1.80
N SER A 355 -1.40 8.31 2.35
CA SER A 355 -2.59 8.01 1.56
C SER A 355 -3.38 9.28 1.27
N VAL A 356 -3.50 9.66 0.00
CA VAL A 356 -4.00 10.98 -0.38
C VAL A 356 -4.69 10.97 -1.73
N THR A 357 -5.70 11.81 -1.91
CA THR A 357 -6.49 11.92 -3.15
C THR A 357 -6.24 13.25 -3.88
N GLY A 358 -6.43 13.23 -5.20
CA GLY A 358 -6.56 14.44 -6.04
C GLY A 358 -5.42 15.45 -5.89
N TYR A 359 -5.82 16.68 -5.63
CA TYR A 359 -4.98 17.86 -5.58
C TYR A 359 -3.78 17.77 -4.62
N ALA A 360 -3.99 17.30 -3.39
CA ALA A 360 -2.90 17.19 -2.42
C ALA A 360 -1.85 16.15 -2.85
N ARG A 361 -2.27 15.05 -3.51
CA ARG A 361 -1.35 14.08 -4.10
C ARG A 361 -0.42 14.73 -5.12
N ASP A 362 -0.98 15.53 -6.02
CA ASP A 362 -0.21 16.12 -7.11
C ASP A 362 0.81 17.13 -6.56
N LEU A 363 0.43 17.92 -5.57
CA LEU A 363 1.34 18.85 -4.88
C LEU A 363 2.46 18.13 -4.11
N ILE A 364 2.17 17.00 -3.45
CA ILE A 364 3.21 16.20 -2.80
C ILE A 364 4.20 15.68 -3.84
N ILE A 365 3.70 15.14 -4.95
CA ILE A 365 4.57 14.63 -6.03
C ILE A 365 5.41 15.75 -6.65
N GLU A 366 4.84 16.93 -6.85
CA GLU A 366 5.60 18.11 -7.30
C GLU A 366 6.71 18.48 -6.32
N GLU A 367 6.42 18.51 -5.02
CA GLU A 367 7.42 18.81 -3.99
C GLU A 367 8.53 17.76 -3.96
N LEU A 368 8.21 16.45 -3.98
CA LEU A 368 9.21 15.38 -4.07
C LEU A 368 10.13 15.55 -5.29
N ARG A 369 9.60 16.02 -6.42
CA ARG A 369 10.37 16.28 -7.64
C ARG A 369 11.27 17.50 -7.52
N ALA A 370 10.83 18.52 -6.81
CA ALA A 370 11.65 19.72 -6.57
C ALA A 370 12.96 19.39 -5.82
N TYR A 371 12.93 18.30 -5.01
CA TYR A 371 14.12 17.74 -4.35
C TYR A 371 14.79 16.62 -5.16
N GLY A 372 14.38 16.41 -6.42
CA GLY A 372 14.90 15.34 -7.26
C GLY A 372 16.31 15.60 -7.74
N SER A 373 17.16 14.56 -7.74
CA SER A 373 18.42 14.55 -8.48
C SER A 373 18.18 14.79 -9.98
N SER A 374 19.21 15.13 -10.73
CA SER A 374 19.11 15.36 -12.19
C SER A 374 18.48 14.17 -12.94
N ALA A 375 18.72 12.95 -12.47
CA ALA A 375 18.13 11.72 -13.01
C ALA A 375 16.63 11.64 -12.77
N VAL A 376 16.15 12.08 -11.59
CA VAL A 376 14.73 12.09 -11.22
C VAL A 376 14.00 13.27 -11.89
N ALA A 377 14.61 14.45 -11.92
CA ALA A 377 14.03 15.64 -12.53
C ALA A 377 13.75 15.46 -14.03
N GLY A 378 14.59 14.69 -14.74
CA GLY A 378 14.42 14.37 -16.17
C GLY A 378 13.36 13.29 -16.46
N SER A 379 12.85 12.59 -15.45
CA SER A 379 11.81 11.58 -15.61
C SER A 379 10.42 12.17 -15.41
N SER A 380 9.47 11.88 -16.32
CA SER A 380 8.05 12.18 -16.08
C SER A 380 7.43 10.98 -15.37
N PRO A 381 7.07 11.09 -14.06
CA PRO A 381 6.29 10.03 -13.46
C PRO A 381 4.94 9.99 -14.16
N ALA A 382 4.54 8.80 -14.60
CA ALA A 382 3.18 8.57 -15.06
C ALA A 382 2.21 8.94 -13.93
N ALA A 383 1.06 9.52 -14.28
CA ALA A 383 0.01 9.78 -13.31
C ALA A 383 -0.32 8.47 -12.58
N LEU A 384 -0.33 8.50 -11.24
CA LEU A 384 -0.71 7.34 -10.45
C LEU A 384 -2.14 6.90 -10.79
N ASN A 385 -2.31 5.65 -11.12
CA ASN A 385 -3.62 5.02 -11.22
C ASN A 385 -4.18 4.71 -9.82
N HIS A 386 -5.45 4.35 -9.74
CA HIS A 386 -6.05 3.89 -8.48
C HIS A 386 -5.30 2.68 -7.92
N SER A 387 -5.11 2.68 -6.61
CA SER A 387 -4.35 1.66 -5.86
C SER A 387 -2.91 1.46 -6.33
N GLN A 388 -2.30 2.53 -6.82
CA GLN A 388 -0.87 2.61 -7.08
C GLN A 388 -0.16 3.44 -6.01
N ILE A 389 1.09 3.07 -5.75
CA ILE A 389 2.02 3.84 -4.93
C ILE A 389 3.13 4.41 -5.80
N LEU A 390 3.58 5.60 -5.43
CA LEU A 390 4.86 6.16 -5.84
C LEU A 390 5.79 6.08 -4.63
N VAL A 391 6.98 5.51 -4.81
CA VAL A 391 8.00 5.41 -3.77
C VAL A 391 9.14 6.34 -4.17
N ALA A 392 9.40 7.36 -3.36
CA ALA A 392 10.54 8.25 -3.51
C ALA A 392 11.60 7.85 -2.48
N HIS A 393 12.78 7.45 -2.96
CA HIS A 393 13.94 7.12 -2.12
C HIS A 393 14.76 8.39 -1.92
N VAL A 394 15.03 8.70 -0.66
CA VAL A 394 15.66 9.96 -0.25
C VAL A 394 17.03 9.67 0.37
N GLU A 395 18.07 10.22 -0.22
CA GLU A 395 19.40 10.32 0.38
C GLU A 395 19.47 11.59 1.22
N HIS A 396 20.20 11.56 2.29
CA HIS A 396 20.43 12.70 3.17
C HIS A 396 21.92 13.06 3.14
N SER A 397 22.20 14.34 3.05
CA SER A 397 23.57 14.87 3.08
C SER A 397 23.61 16.16 3.89
N ALA A 398 24.81 16.72 4.06
CA ALA A 398 24.97 18.04 4.70
C ALA A 398 24.22 19.15 3.96
N ASP A 399 24.04 19.01 2.65
CA ASP A 399 23.32 19.96 1.79
C ASP A 399 21.79 19.77 1.84
N GLY A 400 21.30 18.74 2.54
CA GLY A 400 19.90 18.43 2.72
C GLY A 400 19.44 17.15 2.01
N PRO A 401 18.12 16.88 2.01
CA PRO A 401 17.55 15.70 1.39
C PRO A 401 17.52 15.80 -0.14
N VAL A 402 17.83 14.68 -0.81
CA VAL A 402 17.76 14.55 -2.27
C VAL A 402 16.98 13.28 -2.65
N VAL A 403 15.97 13.41 -3.47
CA VAL A 403 15.25 12.24 -4.03
C VAL A 403 16.10 11.66 -5.17
N VAL A 404 16.65 10.47 -4.94
CA VAL A 404 17.61 9.82 -5.86
C VAL A 404 16.96 8.80 -6.79
N ALA A 405 15.82 8.26 -6.40
CA ALA A 405 15.04 7.34 -7.22
C ALA A 405 13.56 7.47 -6.95
N VAL A 406 12.76 7.28 -7.99
CA VAL A 406 11.30 7.23 -7.91
C VAL A 406 10.80 5.99 -8.63
N GLU A 407 9.99 5.20 -7.95
CA GLU A 407 9.37 4.00 -8.50
C GLU A 407 7.86 4.10 -8.43
N THR A 408 7.17 3.40 -9.32
CA THR A 408 5.71 3.28 -9.27
C THR A 408 5.33 1.82 -9.27
N HIS A 409 4.55 1.42 -8.27
CA HIS A 409 4.07 0.05 -8.13
C HIS A 409 2.56 0.04 -7.97
N GLY A 410 1.92 -1.02 -8.45
CA GLY A 410 0.49 -1.20 -8.34
C GLY A 410 0.13 -2.63 -8.05
N VAL A 411 -1.06 -2.83 -7.49
CA VAL A 411 -1.63 -4.15 -7.27
C VAL A 411 -2.35 -4.61 -8.53
N THR A 412 -2.10 -5.86 -8.93
CA THR A 412 -2.84 -6.49 -10.02
C THR A 412 -3.98 -7.29 -9.41
N THR A 413 -5.10 -6.63 -9.16
CA THR A 413 -6.30 -7.34 -8.72
C THR A 413 -6.74 -8.27 -9.84
N LYS A 414 -6.61 -9.58 -9.64
CA LYS A 414 -7.20 -10.57 -10.54
C LYS A 414 -8.70 -10.35 -10.53
N ASN A 415 -9.24 -9.77 -11.58
CA ASN A 415 -10.68 -9.75 -11.77
C ASN A 415 -11.12 -11.22 -11.79
N PRO A 416 -12.01 -11.69 -10.89
CA PRO A 416 -12.53 -13.04 -11.01
C PRO A 416 -13.12 -13.13 -12.41
N ALA A 417 -12.51 -13.95 -13.26
CA ALA A 417 -12.94 -14.12 -14.63
C ALA A 417 -14.44 -14.37 -14.60
N VAL A 418 -15.22 -13.47 -15.22
CA VAL A 418 -16.59 -13.78 -15.58
C VAL A 418 -16.50 -15.06 -16.38
N PRO A 419 -17.12 -16.18 -15.94
CA PRO A 419 -17.00 -17.43 -16.65
C PRO A 419 -17.55 -17.18 -18.05
N THR A 420 -16.67 -17.12 -19.06
CA THR A 420 -17.07 -17.08 -20.45
C THR A 420 -17.83 -18.37 -20.68
N ARG A 421 -19.15 -18.22 -20.80
CA ARG A 421 -20.08 -19.29 -21.17
C ARG A 421 -19.56 -19.87 -22.47
N LYS A 422 -18.89 -21.03 -22.39
CA LYS A 422 -18.49 -21.78 -23.58
C LYS A 422 -19.76 -22.05 -24.37
N ALA A 423 -19.86 -21.43 -25.54
CA ALA A 423 -20.90 -21.75 -26.51
C ALA A 423 -20.74 -23.24 -26.83
N SER A 424 -21.72 -24.02 -26.40
CA SER A 424 -21.87 -25.44 -26.74
C SER A 424 -22.02 -25.51 -28.26
N LYS A 425 -20.99 -25.93 -28.97
CA LYS A 425 -21.14 -26.40 -30.33
C LYS A 425 -21.93 -27.72 -30.27
N ARG A 426 -23.19 -27.64 -30.61
CA ARG A 426 -23.96 -28.85 -30.99
C ARG A 426 -23.44 -29.31 -32.35
N HIS A 427 -22.98 -30.52 -32.40
CA HIS A 427 -22.91 -31.34 -33.62
C HIS A 427 -24.26 -31.98 -33.88
#